data_001f62e2632c80a96bee827e895c8c9f
#
_entry.id   001f62e2632c80a96bee827e895c8c9f
#
_cell.length_a   1.000
_cell.length_b   1.000
_cell.length_c   1.000
_cell.angle_alpha   90.00
_cell.angle_beta   90.00
_cell.angle_gamma   90.00
#
_symmetry.space_group_name_H-M   'P 1'
#
loop_
_entity.id
_entity.type
_entity.pdbx_description
1 polymer ?
#
loop_
_entity_poly.entity_id
_entity_poly.type
_entity_poly.pdbx_seq_one_letter_code
_entity_poly.pdbx_strand_id
1 'polypeptide(L)'
;MRRIDWNNVQEQGDYTPIAPGGYIAAITEVEDNEAKEYLMICWDFVEQPYRGRNTQTHKDLGYWPMRFPRSYKESSLGYFKAFKSALEKSNPGYTFREDNLQDLRRKYIGVVIGMEEYIAKDGTVKTRPTVRQTRSVDSIRNGEFKVPELKTLQNGAKAYGGDTRGFTDISNEQDEDLPF
;
A
#
# COMPACT_ATOMS: atom_id res chain seq x y z
N MET A 1 -22.50 -27.12 -19.73
CA MET A 1 -21.32 -26.22 -19.69
C MET A 1 -21.35 -25.39 -20.96
N ARG A 2 -21.21 -24.05 -20.87
CA ARG A 2 -21.17 -23.21 -22.07
C ARG A 2 -19.85 -23.47 -22.83
N ARG A 3 -19.88 -23.31 -24.15
CA ARG A 3 -18.69 -23.44 -24.98
C ARG A 3 -17.74 -22.26 -24.68
N ILE A 4 -16.50 -22.54 -24.32
CA ILE A 4 -15.47 -21.54 -24.00
C ILE A 4 -14.51 -21.50 -25.18
N ASP A 5 -14.23 -20.31 -25.68
CA ASP A 5 -13.18 -20.08 -26.69
C ASP A 5 -11.83 -19.98 -25.97
N TRP A 6 -11.13 -21.09 -25.88
CA TRP A 6 -9.85 -21.21 -25.19
C TRP A 6 -8.71 -20.42 -25.85
N ASN A 7 -8.86 -20.04 -27.12
CA ASN A 7 -7.82 -19.25 -27.83
C ASN A 7 -7.72 -17.82 -27.28
N ASN A 8 -8.78 -17.31 -26.68
CA ASN A 8 -8.84 -15.97 -26.07
C ASN A 8 -8.74 -16.01 -24.53
N VAL A 9 -8.53 -17.20 -23.96
CA VAL A 9 -8.30 -17.34 -22.52
C VAL A 9 -6.80 -17.30 -22.28
N GLN A 10 -6.32 -16.25 -21.62
CA GLN A 10 -4.93 -16.19 -21.20
C GLN A 10 -4.72 -17.17 -20.04
N GLU A 11 -3.75 -18.07 -20.18
CA GLU A 11 -3.34 -18.93 -19.07
C GLU A 11 -2.94 -18.06 -17.88
N GLN A 12 -3.42 -18.41 -16.70
CA GLN A 12 -3.00 -17.72 -15.48
C GLN A 12 -1.53 -18.08 -15.25
N GLY A 13 -0.64 -17.13 -15.55
CA GLY A 13 0.80 -17.31 -15.34
C GLY A 13 1.10 -17.57 -13.85
N ASP A 14 2.25 -18.13 -13.58
CA ASP A 14 2.73 -18.38 -12.23
C ASP A 14 2.64 -17.11 -11.39
N TYR A 15 1.92 -17.19 -10.29
CA TYR A 15 1.82 -16.08 -9.35
C TYR A 15 3.19 -15.78 -8.76
N THR A 16 3.81 -14.69 -9.17
CA THR A 16 5.06 -14.22 -8.58
C THR A 16 4.74 -13.44 -7.29
N PRO A 17 5.09 -13.95 -6.11
CA PRO A 17 4.88 -13.24 -4.86
C PRO A 17 5.61 -11.90 -4.86
N ILE A 18 5.01 -10.87 -4.25
CA ILE A 18 5.69 -9.59 -4.06
C ILE A 18 6.69 -9.76 -2.92
N ALA A 19 7.97 -9.60 -3.23
CA ALA A 19 9.04 -9.66 -2.25
C ALA A 19 9.08 -8.40 -1.37
N PRO A 20 9.48 -8.49 -0.10
CA PRO A 20 9.82 -7.30 0.70
C PRO A 20 10.91 -6.48 0.04
N GLY A 21 10.76 -5.15 0.03
CA GLY A 21 11.73 -4.28 -0.62
C GLY A 21 11.20 -2.90 -0.94
N GLY A 22 12.03 -2.08 -1.57
CA GLY A 22 11.68 -0.76 -2.07
C GLY A 22 11.22 -0.80 -3.53
N TYR A 23 10.13 -0.12 -3.84
CA TYR A 23 9.54 -0.08 -5.17
C TYR A 23 9.12 1.33 -5.55
N ILE A 24 9.16 1.63 -6.84
CA ILE A 24 8.61 2.87 -7.38
C ILE A 24 7.14 2.65 -7.72
N ALA A 25 6.30 3.50 -7.18
CA ALA A 25 4.86 3.46 -7.32
C ALA A 25 4.34 4.71 -8.02
N ALA A 26 3.25 4.57 -8.77
CA ALA A 26 2.43 5.67 -9.26
C ALA A 26 1.08 5.65 -8.55
N ILE A 27 0.65 6.78 -8.01
CA ILE A 27 -0.66 6.90 -7.38
C ILE A 27 -1.73 6.85 -8.47
N THR A 28 -2.71 5.98 -8.27
CA THR A 28 -3.82 5.77 -9.22
C THR A 28 -5.08 6.47 -8.77
N GLU A 29 -5.37 6.41 -7.46
CA GLU A 29 -6.57 6.97 -6.88
C GLU A 29 -6.33 7.38 -5.43
N VAL A 30 -7.06 8.39 -4.97
CA VAL A 30 -7.02 8.87 -3.59
C VAL A 30 -8.45 9.09 -3.12
N GLU A 31 -8.78 8.50 -2.00
CA GLU A 31 -10.06 8.68 -1.32
C GLU A 31 -9.80 9.37 0.03
N ASP A 32 -10.53 10.44 0.32
CA ASP A 32 -10.51 11.07 1.63
C ASP A 32 -11.61 10.50 2.52
N ASN A 33 -11.24 10.05 3.70
CA ASN A 33 -12.16 9.67 4.75
C ASN A 33 -12.07 10.70 5.89
N GLU A 34 -12.75 11.82 5.71
CA GLU A 34 -12.76 12.93 6.68
C GLU A 34 -13.24 12.47 8.06
N ALA A 35 -14.23 11.57 8.12
CA ALA A 35 -14.79 11.10 9.40
C ALA A 35 -13.76 10.31 10.24
N LYS A 36 -12.76 9.72 9.61
CA LYS A 36 -11.69 8.95 10.26
C LYS A 36 -10.31 9.61 10.13
N GLU A 37 -10.24 10.76 9.49
CA GLU A 37 -9.05 11.60 9.31
C GLU A 37 -7.88 10.86 8.64
N TYR A 38 -8.14 10.23 7.47
CA TYR A 38 -7.09 9.63 6.66
C TYR A 38 -7.39 9.69 5.16
N LEU A 39 -6.32 9.74 4.37
CA LEU A 39 -6.37 9.48 2.94
C LEU A 39 -6.11 7.99 2.69
N MET A 40 -6.93 7.34 1.87
CA MET A 40 -6.66 6.01 1.33
C MET A 40 -5.98 6.18 -0.03
N ILE A 41 -4.75 5.71 -0.14
CA ILE A 41 -3.93 5.84 -1.34
C ILE A 41 -3.96 4.51 -2.10
N CYS A 42 -4.53 4.54 -3.30
CA CYS A 42 -4.45 3.45 -4.27
C CYS A 42 -3.29 3.73 -5.23
N TRP A 43 -2.53 2.71 -5.59
CA TRP A 43 -1.31 2.86 -6.36
C TRP A 43 -0.98 1.62 -7.18
N ASP A 44 -0.04 1.76 -8.10
CA ASP A 44 0.47 0.64 -8.89
C ASP A 44 1.98 0.68 -9.04
N PHE A 45 2.58 -0.47 -9.30
CA PHE A 45 4.00 -0.60 -9.60
C PHE A 45 4.32 0.02 -10.97
N VAL A 46 5.43 0.75 -11.03
CA VAL A 46 5.91 1.40 -12.27
C VAL A 46 6.86 0.50 -13.04
N GLU A 47 7.60 -0.37 -12.33
CA GLU A 47 8.69 -1.17 -12.88
C GLU A 47 8.38 -2.67 -12.84
N GLN A 48 9.03 -3.42 -13.75
CA GLN A 48 8.97 -4.87 -13.77
C GLN A 48 9.63 -5.46 -12.50
N PRO A 49 9.22 -6.66 -12.04
CA PRO A 49 8.27 -7.57 -12.69
C PRO A 49 6.79 -7.29 -12.35
N TYR A 50 6.49 -6.32 -11.49
CA TYR A 50 5.13 -6.11 -10.96
C TYR A 50 4.36 -4.97 -11.64
N ARG A 51 4.92 -4.35 -12.67
CA ARG A 51 4.30 -3.21 -13.36
C ARG A 51 2.85 -3.48 -13.76
N GLY A 52 1.94 -2.58 -13.36
CA GLY A 52 0.52 -2.63 -13.73
C GLY A 52 -0.31 -3.67 -12.95
N ARG A 53 0.29 -4.38 -12.01
CA ARG A 53 -0.34 -5.51 -11.31
C ARG A 53 -1.57 -5.12 -10.50
N ASN A 54 -1.48 -4.02 -9.74
CA ASN A 54 -2.59 -3.59 -8.90
C ASN A 54 -3.76 -3.10 -9.75
N THR A 55 -3.48 -2.37 -10.81
CA THR A 55 -4.48 -1.92 -11.79
C THR A 55 -5.15 -3.10 -12.49
N GLN A 56 -4.40 -4.12 -12.86
CA GLN A 56 -4.97 -5.32 -13.48
C GLN A 56 -5.88 -6.06 -12.47
N THR A 57 -5.41 -6.27 -11.25
CA THR A 57 -6.23 -6.88 -10.19
C THR A 57 -7.51 -6.08 -9.93
N HIS A 58 -7.41 -4.74 -9.92
CA HIS A 58 -8.58 -3.89 -9.75
C HIS A 58 -9.60 -4.05 -10.88
N LYS A 59 -9.15 -4.13 -12.13
CA LYS A 59 -10.02 -4.38 -13.27
C LYS A 59 -10.70 -5.74 -13.22
N ASP A 60 -9.97 -6.77 -12.81
CA ASP A 60 -10.44 -8.15 -12.82
C ASP A 60 -11.38 -8.46 -11.63
N LEU A 61 -11.09 -7.90 -10.46
CA LEU A 61 -11.73 -8.26 -9.19
C LEU A 61 -12.49 -7.11 -8.52
N GLY A 62 -12.40 -5.90 -9.03
CA GLY A 62 -13.14 -4.73 -8.54
C GLY A 62 -12.61 -4.12 -7.23
N TYR A 63 -11.39 -4.48 -6.79
CA TYR A 63 -10.78 -3.90 -5.60
C TYR A 63 -9.28 -3.62 -5.78
N TRP A 64 -8.76 -2.63 -5.07
CA TRP A 64 -7.33 -2.31 -5.03
C TRP A 64 -6.61 -3.20 -4.02
N PRO A 65 -5.67 -4.08 -4.45
CA PRO A 65 -5.06 -5.08 -3.57
C PRO A 65 -4.06 -4.50 -2.56
N MET A 66 -3.35 -3.44 -2.91
CA MET A 66 -2.25 -2.90 -2.11
C MET A 66 -2.40 -1.40 -1.84
N ARG A 67 -3.59 -0.98 -1.42
CA ARG A 67 -3.81 0.38 -0.93
C ARG A 67 -3.25 0.56 0.48
N PHE A 68 -2.91 1.78 0.84
CA PHE A 68 -2.46 2.10 2.19
C PHE A 68 -3.06 3.42 2.68
N PRO A 69 -3.37 3.51 3.98
CA PRO A 69 -3.86 4.74 4.58
C PRO A 69 -2.71 5.71 4.89
N ARG A 70 -3.02 7.01 4.87
CA ARG A 70 -2.20 8.07 5.45
C ARG A 70 -3.06 8.94 6.34
N SER A 71 -2.96 8.69 7.64
CA SER A 71 -3.70 9.45 8.64
C SER A 71 -3.15 10.87 8.76
N TYR A 72 -4.06 11.82 8.87
CA TYR A 72 -3.76 13.21 9.18
C TYR A 72 -4.29 13.61 10.57
N LYS A 73 -4.58 12.63 11.43
CA LYS A 73 -4.79 12.87 12.86
C LYS A 73 -3.57 13.55 13.47
N GLU A 74 -3.76 14.34 14.48
CA GLU A 74 -2.70 15.10 15.14
C GLU A 74 -1.51 14.22 15.54
N SER A 75 -1.77 13.06 16.14
CA SER A 75 -0.75 12.07 16.51
C SER A 75 0.04 11.51 15.33
N SER A 76 -0.48 11.58 14.12
CA SER A 76 0.10 10.98 12.89
C SER A 76 0.65 12.02 11.92
N LEU A 77 0.61 13.30 12.22
CA LEU A 77 1.04 14.37 11.32
C LEU A 77 2.50 14.28 10.89
N GLY A 78 3.37 13.71 11.73
CA GLY A 78 4.77 13.45 11.37
C GLY A 78 4.90 12.48 10.19
N TYR A 79 4.12 11.40 10.19
CA TYR A 79 4.07 10.43 9.08
C TYR A 79 3.44 11.03 7.82
N PHE A 80 2.40 11.85 7.99
CA PHE A 80 1.78 12.55 6.86
C PHE A 80 2.75 13.56 6.23
N LYS A 81 3.50 14.31 7.05
CA LYS A 81 4.55 15.22 6.58
C LYS A 81 5.65 14.48 5.81
N ALA A 82 6.06 13.30 6.28
CA ALA A 82 7.03 12.46 5.58
C ALA A 82 6.50 11.99 4.21
N PHE A 83 5.23 11.60 4.14
CA PHE A 83 4.56 11.25 2.88
C PHE A 83 4.51 12.44 1.92
N LYS A 84 4.08 13.61 2.37
CA LYS A 84 4.07 14.87 1.59
C LYS A 84 5.46 15.18 1.04
N SER A 85 6.49 15.17 1.89
CA SER A 85 7.88 15.44 1.48
C SER A 85 8.39 14.42 0.46
N ALA A 86 8.04 13.13 0.61
CA ALA A 86 8.41 12.09 -0.34
C ALA A 86 7.76 12.32 -1.71
N LEU A 87 6.49 12.73 -1.75
CA LEU A 87 5.78 13.09 -2.98
C LEU A 87 6.42 14.27 -3.70
N GLU A 88 6.66 15.37 -2.97
CA GLU A 88 7.25 16.59 -3.53
C GLU A 88 8.65 16.33 -4.10
N LYS A 89 9.49 15.59 -3.38
CA LYS A 89 10.82 15.18 -3.85
C LYS A 89 10.77 14.26 -5.07
N SER A 90 9.75 13.42 -5.17
CA SER A 90 9.62 12.47 -6.28
C SER A 90 9.05 13.10 -7.56
N ASN A 91 8.48 14.28 -7.48
CA ASN A 91 7.78 14.95 -8.59
C ASN A 91 8.25 16.41 -8.67
N PRO A 92 9.36 16.70 -9.37
CA PRO A 92 9.89 18.04 -9.48
C PRO A 92 8.84 19.06 -9.95
N GLY A 93 8.76 20.19 -9.26
CA GLY A 93 7.78 21.24 -9.55
C GLY A 93 6.37 20.98 -8.98
N TYR A 94 6.16 19.86 -8.31
CA TYR A 94 4.91 19.57 -7.63
C TYR A 94 4.97 20.03 -6.17
N THR A 95 3.91 20.68 -5.72
CA THR A 95 3.65 21.01 -4.32
C THR A 95 2.32 20.39 -3.91
N PHE A 96 2.32 19.65 -2.81
CA PHE A 96 1.12 19.02 -2.28
C PHE A 96 0.08 20.06 -1.87
N ARG A 97 -1.16 19.87 -2.30
CA ARG A 97 -2.28 20.75 -2.00
C ARG A 97 -3.41 19.95 -1.35
N GLU A 98 -3.82 20.38 -0.20
CA GLU A 98 -4.88 19.76 0.60
C GLU A 98 -6.27 19.95 -0.03
N ASP A 99 -6.44 21.06 -0.76
CA ASP A 99 -7.68 21.41 -1.45
C ASP A 99 -7.88 20.70 -2.80
N ASN A 100 -6.86 19.99 -3.29
CA ASN A 100 -6.93 19.28 -4.58
C ASN A 100 -6.21 17.93 -4.55
N LEU A 101 -6.83 16.97 -3.89
CA LEU A 101 -6.28 15.60 -3.78
C LEU A 101 -6.23 14.85 -5.11
N GLN A 102 -7.00 15.26 -6.11
CA GLN A 102 -6.98 14.64 -7.44
C GLN A 102 -5.65 14.88 -8.18
N ASP A 103 -4.92 15.93 -7.82
CA ASP A 103 -3.57 16.18 -8.34
C ASP A 103 -2.56 15.09 -7.94
N LEU A 104 -2.84 14.30 -6.93
CA LEU A 104 -2.02 13.16 -6.51
C LEU A 104 -2.01 12.03 -7.56
N ARG A 105 -3.04 11.94 -8.39
CA ARG A 105 -3.11 10.93 -9.44
C ARG A 105 -1.94 11.08 -10.41
N ARG A 106 -1.33 9.95 -10.76
CA ARG A 106 -0.13 9.84 -11.61
C ARG A 106 1.16 10.41 -11.00
N LYS A 107 1.14 10.86 -9.73
CA LYS A 107 2.38 11.23 -9.04
C LYS A 107 3.14 9.98 -8.64
N TYR A 108 4.46 10.07 -8.71
CA TYR A 108 5.36 9.00 -8.30
C TYR A 108 5.69 9.11 -6.82
N ILE A 109 5.94 7.97 -6.21
CA ILE A 109 6.40 7.87 -4.82
C ILE A 109 7.17 6.55 -4.65
N GLY A 110 8.14 6.53 -3.77
CA GLY A 110 8.76 5.30 -3.31
C GLY A 110 7.90 4.65 -2.22
N VAL A 111 7.69 3.35 -2.33
CA VAL A 111 7.04 2.53 -1.28
C VAL A 111 7.99 1.46 -0.80
N VAL A 112 8.07 1.26 0.51
CA VAL A 112 8.82 0.15 1.10
C VAL A 112 7.82 -0.88 1.60
N ILE A 113 7.88 -2.07 1.01
CA ILE A 113 6.99 -3.19 1.31
C ILE A 113 7.69 -4.08 2.33
N GLY A 114 6.98 -4.40 3.40
CA GLY A 114 7.29 -5.44 4.36
C GLY A 114 6.22 -6.50 4.36
N MET A 115 6.41 -7.54 5.16
CA MET A 115 5.44 -8.61 5.37
C MET A 115 4.74 -8.41 6.71
N GLU A 116 3.44 -8.75 6.77
CA GLU A 116 2.70 -8.83 8.02
C GLU A 116 1.89 -10.12 8.10
N GLU A 117 1.79 -10.66 9.30
CA GLU A 117 0.91 -11.78 9.59
C GLU A 117 -0.53 -11.31 9.75
N TYR A 118 -1.45 -12.13 9.30
CA TYR A 118 -2.89 -11.93 9.52
C TYR A 118 -3.59 -13.28 9.71
N ILE A 119 -4.74 -13.25 10.38
CA ILE A 119 -5.58 -14.45 10.52
C ILE A 119 -6.50 -14.53 9.31
N ALA A 120 -6.37 -15.57 8.52
CA ALA A 120 -7.24 -15.84 7.38
C ALA A 120 -8.64 -16.30 7.85
N LYS A 121 -9.61 -16.32 6.93
CA LYS A 121 -11.01 -16.73 7.26
C LYS A 121 -11.13 -18.16 7.79
N ASP A 122 -10.17 -19.01 7.44
CA ASP A 122 -10.06 -20.40 7.91
C ASP A 122 -9.37 -20.52 9.29
N GLY A 123 -9.02 -19.39 9.93
CA GLY A 123 -8.34 -19.34 11.22
C GLY A 123 -6.82 -19.57 11.13
N THR A 124 -6.26 -19.82 9.95
CA THR A 124 -4.82 -20.00 9.79
C THR A 124 -4.08 -18.68 9.76
N VAL A 125 -2.86 -18.66 10.30
CA VAL A 125 -1.96 -17.51 10.20
C VAL A 125 -1.29 -17.52 8.84
N LYS A 126 -1.45 -16.44 8.08
CA LYS A 126 -0.83 -16.24 6.77
C LYS A 126 -0.08 -14.90 6.75
N THR A 127 0.81 -14.74 5.81
CA THR A 127 1.54 -13.49 5.60
C THR A 127 1.06 -12.79 4.33
N ARG A 128 1.08 -11.46 4.34
CA ARG A 128 0.80 -10.63 3.17
C ARG A 128 1.80 -9.49 3.03
N PRO A 129 2.08 -9.04 1.81
CA PRO A 129 2.86 -7.83 1.59
C PRO A 129 2.02 -6.59 1.94
N THR A 130 2.64 -5.62 2.60
CA THR A 130 1.99 -4.34 2.97
C THR A 130 2.97 -3.18 2.84
N VAL A 131 2.48 -1.99 2.52
CA VAL A 131 3.30 -0.77 2.48
C VAL A 131 3.56 -0.31 3.91
N ARG A 132 4.82 -0.36 4.33
CA ARG A 132 5.25 0.01 5.67
C ARG A 132 5.78 1.44 5.75
N GLN A 133 6.43 1.92 4.68
CA GLN A 133 7.03 3.25 4.64
C GLN A 133 6.86 3.84 3.24
N THR A 134 6.89 5.17 3.19
CA THR A 134 7.02 5.91 1.93
C THR A 134 8.32 6.70 1.92
N ARG A 135 8.97 6.77 0.77
CA ARG A 135 10.24 7.44 0.52
C ARG A 135 10.17 8.21 -0.80
N SER A 136 11.14 9.05 -1.06
CA SER A 136 11.28 9.60 -2.41
C SER A 136 11.70 8.50 -3.39
N VAL A 137 11.40 8.71 -4.68
CA VAL A 137 11.85 7.80 -5.75
C VAL A 137 13.38 7.65 -5.73
N ASP A 138 14.10 8.76 -5.54
CA ASP A 138 15.56 8.73 -5.50
C ASP A 138 16.09 7.92 -4.31
N SER A 139 15.48 8.04 -3.13
CA SER A 139 15.85 7.21 -1.98
C SER A 139 15.66 5.71 -2.27
N ILE A 140 14.61 5.33 -3.01
CA ILE A 140 14.43 3.92 -3.43
C ILE A 140 15.52 3.51 -4.40
N ARG A 141 15.82 4.32 -5.42
CA ARG A 141 16.86 4.03 -6.42
C ARG A 141 18.25 3.92 -5.83
N ASN A 142 18.54 4.75 -4.83
CA ASN A 142 19.82 4.75 -4.12
C ASN A 142 19.93 3.66 -3.05
N GLY A 143 18.84 2.90 -2.78
CA GLY A 143 18.81 1.91 -1.70
C GLY A 143 18.79 2.51 -0.29
N GLU A 144 18.38 3.79 -0.16
CA GLU A 144 18.34 4.53 1.11
C GLU A 144 17.08 4.18 1.92
N PHE A 145 16.89 2.90 2.17
CA PHE A 145 15.78 2.38 2.98
C PHE A 145 16.19 1.08 3.67
N LYS A 146 15.55 0.77 4.78
CA LYS A 146 15.66 -0.53 5.44
C LYS A 146 14.38 -1.31 5.17
N VAL A 147 14.50 -2.58 4.75
CA VAL A 147 13.36 -3.48 4.63
C VAL A 147 12.86 -3.78 6.04
N PRO A 148 11.58 -3.51 6.36
CA PRO A 148 11.04 -3.79 7.68
C PRO A 148 11.00 -5.30 7.96
N GLU A 149 11.23 -5.65 9.21
CA GLU A 149 11.04 -7.02 9.68
C GLU A 149 9.58 -7.45 9.56
N LEU A 150 9.35 -8.77 9.58
CA LEU A 150 8.01 -9.35 9.60
C LEU A 150 7.22 -8.80 10.80
N LYS A 151 6.10 -8.16 10.54
CA LYS A 151 5.16 -7.80 11.60
C LYS A 151 4.36 -9.03 11.97
N THR A 152 4.64 -9.59 13.15
CA THR A 152 3.93 -10.74 13.68
C THR A 152 2.64 -10.31 14.40
N LEU A 153 1.68 -11.25 14.49
CA LEU A 153 0.53 -11.08 15.36
C LEU A 153 1.04 -11.08 16.82
N GLN A 154 0.85 -9.98 17.53
CA GLN A 154 1.10 -9.95 18.96
C GLN A 154 0.08 -10.86 19.65
N ASN A 155 0.52 -11.64 20.64
CA ASN A 155 -0.35 -12.49 21.46
C ASN A 155 -1.47 -11.64 22.08
N GLY A 156 -2.71 -11.82 21.59
CA GLY A 156 -3.87 -11.06 22.04
C GLY A 156 -4.57 -10.22 20.99
N ALA A 157 -4.07 -10.17 19.75
CA ALA A 157 -4.82 -9.55 18.65
C ALA A 157 -6.14 -10.30 18.44
N LYS A 158 -7.27 -9.64 18.72
CA LYS A 158 -8.61 -10.19 18.48
C LYS A 158 -8.71 -10.60 17.02
N ALA A 159 -9.16 -11.83 16.80
CA ALA A 159 -9.54 -12.30 15.47
C ALA A 159 -10.54 -11.30 14.85
N TYR A 160 -10.17 -10.67 13.75
CA TYR A 160 -11.07 -9.78 13.02
C TYR A 160 -12.06 -10.66 12.24
N GLY A 161 -13.21 -10.93 12.88
CA GLY A 161 -14.39 -11.44 12.20
C GLY A 161 -15.14 -10.27 11.58
N GLY A 162 -15.03 -10.09 10.29
CA GLY A 162 -15.83 -9.11 9.57
C GLY A 162 -15.08 -8.38 8.45
N ASP A 163 -15.58 -8.59 7.26
CA ASP A 163 -15.32 -7.87 5.99
C ASP A 163 -13.85 -7.49 5.70
N THR A 164 -13.14 -8.47 5.18
CA THR A 164 -11.71 -8.40 4.85
C THR A 164 -11.41 -7.63 3.55
N ARG A 165 -11.87 -6.41 3.43
CA ARG A 165 -11.34 -5.48 2.42
C ARG A 165 -10.20 -4.67 3.03
N GLY A 166 -9.07 -5.32 3.26
CA GLY A 166 -7.75 -4.69 3.39
C GLY A 166 -7.59 -3.49 4.35
N PHE A 167 -8.44 -3.36 5.37
CA PHE A 167 -8.38 -2.27 6.31
C PHE A 167 -7.72 -2.74 7.61
N THR A 168 -6.52 -2.27 7.88
CA THR A 168 -5.94 -2.32 9.22
C THR A 168 -6.50 -1.13 9.99
N ASP A 169 -7.21 -1.38 11.08
CA ASP A 169 -7.70 -0.32 11.95
C ASP A 169 -6.50 0.40 12.57
N ILE A 170 -6.32 1.67 12.23
CA ILE A 170 -5.19 2.51 12.70
C ILE A 170 -5.36 2.88 14.18
N SER A 171 -6.50 2.55 14.79
CA SER A 171 -6.84 2.96 16.15
C SER A 171 -6.06 2.25 17.27
N ASN A 172 -5.21 1.25 16.94
CA ASN A 172 -4.46 0.46 17.92
C ASN A 172 -2.93 0.42 17.69
N GLU A 173 -2.35 1.32 16.89
CA GLU A 173 -0.91 1.53 16.96
C GLU A 173 -0.62 2.43 18.17
N GLN A 174 -0.42 1.80 19.32
CA GLN A 174 0.29 2.43 20.43
C GLN A 174 1.68 2.78 19.95
N ASP A 175 2.03 4.06 20.15
CA ASP A 175 3.35 4.64 19.94
C ASP A 175 4.38 4.01 20.90
N GLU A 176 4.81 2.78 20.63
CA GLU A 176 5.99 2.22 21.29
C GLU A 176 6.94 1.73 20.19
N ASP A 177 8.06 2.43 20.10
CA ASP A 177 9.25 2.23 19.28
C ASP A 177 9.43 3.22 18.11
N LEU A 178 9.65 4.49 18.46
CA LEU A 178 10.45 5.39 17.65
C LEU A 178 11.90 5.33 18.11
N PRO A 179 12.83 4.77 17.36
CA PRO A 179 14.24 5.10 17.53
C PRO A 179 14.46 6.49 16.92
N PHE A 180 15.00 7.38 17.71
CA PHE A 180 15.50 8.70 17.34
C PHE A 180 16.51 8.65 16.20
#